data_04088bccf5826371b34c233a9873d20f
#
_entry.id   04088bccf5826371b34c233a9873d20f
#
_cell.length_a   1.000
_cell.length_b   1.000
_cell.length_c   1.000
_cell.angle_alpha   90.00
_cell.angle_beta   90.00
_cell.angle_gamma   90.00
#
_symmetry.space_group_name_H-M   'P 1'
#
loop_
_entity.id
_entity.type
_entity.pdbx_description
1 polymer ?
#
loop_
_entity_poly.entity_id
_entity_poly.type
_entity_poly.pdbx_seq_one_letter_code
_entity_poly.pdbx_strand_id
1 'polypeptide(L)'
;QEQVCAGICESVTLSRFENGKQTPSRNRINAILQRLGLPDDRYYALVTPEELEIEALKKEIVSCNALKCVEDGFDKISQLEKIVKPDDQITQQFILRSKVLLGGLDKRYSNDERIQMLVQAIRMTIPNFQLDKIEDFLFTLDEMKLVNQIGNAYSLSGDNEKAADIFYRLLQYIRRHLPETVTSNRMLPLVLYNFARSLDLSQKYEEGAKVARCGKEACIKYGHYQVLHSCLEIEAECDFFLGKKEESVERY
;
A
#
# COMPACT_ATOMS: atom_id res chain seq x y z
N GLN A 1 11.28 12.70 -15.98
CA GLN A 1 9.89 13.23 -16.00
C GLN A 1 8.87 12.14 -16.29
N GLU A 2 9.07 11.30 -17.34
CA GLU A 2 8.10 10.27 -17.75
C GLU A 2 7.70 9.32 -16.61
N GLN A 3 8.64 8.80 -15.84
CA GLN A 3 8.35 7.91 -14.71
C GLN A 3 7.57 8.61 -13.59
N VAL A 4 7.83 9.90 -13.37
CA VAL A 4 7.18 10.68 -12.31
C VAL A 4 5.71 10.95 -12.65
N CYS A 5 5.39 11.23 -13.92
CA CYS A 5 4.03 11.59 -14.36
C CYS A 5 3.24 10.43 -14.97
N ALA A 6 3.85 9.25 -15.16
CA ALA A 6 3.18 8.11 -15.80
C ALA A 6 1.82 7.79 -15.11
N GLY A 7 0.75 7.70 -15.90
CA GLY A 7 -0.62 7.46 -15.41
C GLY A 7 -1.24 8.57 -14.54
N ILE A 8 -0.51 9.64 -14.26
CA ILE A 8 -1.00 10.80 -13.50
C ILE A 8 -1.35 11.96 -14.45
N CYS A 9 -0.43 12.28 -15.37
CA CYS A 9 -0.61 13.29 -16.41
C CYS A 9 0.43 13.08 -17.52
N GLU A 10 0.26 13.80 -18.61
CA GLU A 10 1.27 13.82 -19.69
C GLU A 10 2.50 14.64 -19.29
N SER A 11 3.68 14.30 -19.84
CA SER A 11 4.94 15.01 -19.58
C SER A 11 4.87 16.52 -19.92
N VAL A 12 4.09 16.87 -20.96
CA VAL A 12 3.84 18.28 -21.33
C VAL A 12 3.05 18.99 -20.23
N THR A 13 2.09 18.31 -19.61
CA THR A 13 1.30 18.86 -18.50
C THR A 13 2.17 19.06 -17.26
N LEU A 14 3.05 18.09 -16.94
CA LEU A 14 4.04 18.24 -15.86
C LEU A 14 4.94 19.46 -16.09
N SER A 15 5.45 19.62 -17.32
CA SER A 15 6.26 20.79 -17.68
C SER A 15 5.50 22.11 -17.53
N ARG A 16 4.19 22.15 -17.80
CA ARG A 16 3.35 23.35 -17.56
C ARG A 16 3.20 23.64 -16.06
N PHE A 17 3.10 22.60 -15.20
CA PHE A 17 3.09 22.75 -13.74
C PHE A 17 4.43 23.34 -13.25
N GLU A 18 5.55 22.76 -13.69
CA GLU A 18 6.90 23.24 -13.33
C GLU A 18 7.16 24.70 -13.72
N ASN A 19 6.58 25.14 -14.84
CA ASN A 19 6.73 26.52 -15.34
C ASN A 19 5.61 27.48 -14.88
N GLY A 20 4.72 27.06 -13.97
CA GLY A 20 3.62 27.87 -13.44
C GLY A 20 2.57 28.25 -14.47
N LYS A 21 2.52 27.58 -15.64
CA LYS A 21 1.55 27.84 -16.72
C LYS A 21 0.21 27.17 -16.50
N GLN A 22 0.14 26.24 -15.56
CA GLN A 22 -1.07 25.51 -15.20
C GLN A 22 -0.98 25.10 -13.72
N THR A 23 -2.10 25.21 -13.01
CA THR A 23 -2.20 24.74 -11.60
C THR A 23 -2.71 23.29 -11.60
N PRO A 24 -1.97 22.33 -11.02
CA PRO A 24 -2.46 20.97 -10.88
C PRO A 24 -3.58 20.83 -9.86
N SER A 25 -4.40 19.80 -9.99
CA SER A 25 -5.28 19.39 -8.89
C SER A 25 -4.45 18.86 -7.71
N ARG A 26 -5.02 18.90 -6.50
CA ARG A 26 -4.33 18.46 -5.28
C ARG A 26 -3.89 16.99 -5.36
N ASN A 27 -4.75 16.12 -5.89
CA ASN A 27 -4.44 14.70 -6.03
C ASN A 27 -3.26 14.47 -6.98
N ARG A 28 -3.21 15.19 -8.10
CA ARG A 28 -2.12 15.07 -9.09
C ARG A 28 -0.79 15.57 -8.53
N ILE A 29 -0.76 16.74 -7.88
CA ILE A 29 0.48 17.26 -7.32
C ILE A 29 1.01 16.38 -6.19
N ASN A 30 0.15 15.89 -5.31
CA ASN A 30 0.56 15.00 -4.23
C ASN A 30 1.08 13.66 -4.74
N ALA A 31 0.46 13.09 -5.77
CA ALA A 31 0.97 11.87 -6.40
C ALA A 31 2.38 12.07 -7.00
N ILE A 32 2.61 13.20 -7.66
CA ILE A 32 3.93 13.57 -8.21
C ILE A 32 4.96 13.75 -7.07
N LEU A 33 4.62 14.52 -6.04
CA LEU A 33 5.50 14.77 -4.90
C LEU A 33 5.87 13.49 -4.16
N GLN A 34 4.91 12.59 -3.94
CA GLN A 34 5.15 11.30 -3.30
C GLN A 34 6.11 10.42 -4.09
N ARG A 35 6.01 10.38 -5.42
CA ARG A 35 6.97 9.65 -6.27
C ARG A 35 8.39 10.22 -6.23
N LEU A 36 8.50 11.50 -5.91
CA LEU A 36 9.79 12.17 -5.68
C LEU A 36 10.29 12.03 -4.24
N GLY A 37 9.55 11.32 -3.37
CA GLY A 37 9.88 11.19 -1.95
C GLY A 37 9.62 12.47 -1.14
N LEU A 38 8.88 13.42 -1.69
CA LEU A 38 8.56 14.71 -1.07
C LEU A 38 7.24 14.64 -0.29
N PRO A 39 7.04 15.47 0.74
CA PRO A 39 5.78 15.55 1.46
C PRO A 39 4.66 16.12 0.58
N ASP A 40 3.41 15.76 0.93
CA ASP A 40 2.22 16.29 0.26
C ASP A 40 2.15 17.81 0.32
N ASP A 41 1.70 18.42 -0.79
CA ASP A 41 1.43 19.86 -0.83
C ASP A 41 0.24 20.23 0.06
N ARG A 42 0.40 21.28 0.87
CA ARG A 42 -0.63 21.75 1.80
C ARG A 42 -1.18 23.12 1.45
N TYR A 43 -0.53 23.86 0.56
CA TYR A 43 -0.74 25.31 0.45
C TYR A 43 -1.07 25.81 -0.95
N TYR A 44 -0.63 25.14 -2.00
CA TYR A 44 -0.66 25.71 -3.37
C TYR A 44 -1.69 25.08 -4.30
N ALA A 45 -2.19 23.90 -3.98
CA ALA A 45 -3.16 23.23 -4.84
C ALA A 45 -4.57 23.82 -4.64
N LEU A 46 -5.22 24.15 -5.73
CA LEU A 46 -6.65 24.46 -5.74
C LEU A 46 -7.44 23.21 -5.39
N VAL A 47 -8.48 23.38 -4.58
CA VAL A 47 -9.42 22.32 -4.19
C VAL A 47 -10.79 22.74 -4.69
N THR A 48 -11.40 21.95 -5.56
CA THR A 48 -12.76 22.16 -6.03
C THR A 48 -13.79 21.50 -5.10
N PRO A 49 -15.07 21.92 -5.14
CA PRO A 49 -16.13 21.23 -4.40
C PRO A 49 -16.23 19.74 -4.74
N GLU A 50 -16.04 19.38 -6.02
CA GLU A 50 -16.02 17.97 -6.47
C GLU A 50 -14.88 17.18 -5.85
N GLU A 51 -13.68 17.77 -5.73
CA GLU A 51 -12.54 17.12 -5.06
C GLU A 51 -12.80 16.94 -3.57
N LEU A 52 -13.49 17.87 -2.91
CA LEU A 52 -13.89 17.72 -1.51
C LEU A 52 -14.88 16.56 -1.33
N GLU A 53 -15.85 16.45 -2.23
CA GLU A 53 -16.83 15.35 -2.20
C GLU A 53 -16.14 13.98 -2.44
N ILE A 54 -15.25 13.90 -3.42
CA ILE A 54 -14.43 12.69 -3.68
C ILE A 54 -13.63 12.28 -2.41
N GLU A 55 -12.96 13.24 -1.78
CA GLU A 55 -12.15 12.93 -0.58
C GLU A 55 -13.03 12.58 0.63
N ALA A 56 -14.23 13.14 0.76
CA ALA A 56 -15.19 12.74 1.79
C ALA A 56 -15.64 11.29 1.60
N LEU A 57 -16.05 10.91 0.38
CA LEU A 57 -16.44 9.54 0.05
C LEU A 57 -15.28 8.54 0.24
N LYS A 58 -14.05 8.90 -0.15
CA LYS A 58 -12.87 8.05 0.10
C LYS A 58 -12.67 7.77 1.59
N LYS A 59 -12.83 8.78 2.45
CA LYS A 59 -12.73 8.62 3.91
C LYS A 59 -13.82 7.70 4.45
N GLU A 60 -15.06 7.86 3.98
CA GLU A 60 -16.17 7.00 4.39
C GLU A 60 -15.94 5.54 3.96
N ILE A 61 -15.47 5.30 2.72
CA ILE A 61 -15.11 3.96 2.23
C ILE A 61 -14.01 3.33 3.10
N VAL A 62 -12.98 4.08 3.47
CA VAL A 62 -11.92 3.60 4.36
C VAL A 62 -12.48 3.25 5.74
N SER A 63 -13.39 4.08 6.27
CA SER A 63 -14.07 3.82 7.55
C SER A 63 -14.93 2.57 7.49
N CYS A 64 -15.70 2.37 6.41
CA CYS A 64 -16.50 1.15 6.20
C CYS A 64 -15.62 -0.10 6.16
N ASN A 65 -14.46 -0.04 5.51
CA ASN A 65 -13.51 -1.15 5.51
C ASN A 65 -12.98 -1.46 6.92
N ALA A 66 -12.61 -0.43 7.69
CA ALA A 66 -12.12 -0.59 9.07
C ALA A 66 -13.18 -1.15 10.02
N LEU A 67 -14.43 -0.72 9.86
CA LEU A 67 -15.58 -1.15 10.65
C LEU A 67 -16.22 -2.44 10.11
N LYS A 68 -15.74 -2.98 9.00
CA LYS A 68 -16.28 -4.17 8.29
C LYS A 68 -17.74 -4.01 7.83
N CYS A 69 -18.16 -2.78 7.55
CA CYS A 69 -19.49 -2.46 6.99
C CYS A 69 -19.46 -2.61 5.46
N VAL A 70 -19.53 -3.86 4.97
CA VAL A 70 -19.26 -4.19 3.57
C VAL A 70 -20.28 -3.53 2.62
N GLU A 71 -21.58 -3.69 2.87
CA GLU A 71 -22.64 -3.17 1.98
C GLU A 71 -22.62 -1.63 1.92
N ASP A 72 -22.51 -0.94 3.08
CA ASP A 72 -22.38 0.51 3.11
C ASP A 72 -21.13 0.98 2.33
N GLY A 73 -20.03 0.23 2.45
CA GLY A 73 -18.81 0.50 1.71
C GLY A 73 -18.98 0.40 0.19
N PHE A 74 -19.71 -0.62 -0.31
CA PHE A 74 -20.02 -0.75 -1.72
C PHE A 74 -21.01 0.32 -2.20
N ASP A 75 -21.96 0.74 -1.38
CA ASP A 75 -22.86 1.86 -1.69
C ASP A 75 -22.07 3.18 -1.84
N LYS A 76 -21.11 3.44 -0.95
CA LYS A 76 -20.21 4.60 -1.07
C LYS A 76 -19.30 4.53 -2.30
N ILE A 77 -18.80 3.33 -2.64
CA ILE A 77 -18.06 3.13 -3.89
C ILE A 77 -18.94 3.46 -5.09
N SER A 78 -20.20 3.00 -5.12
CA SER A 78 -21.13 3.27 -6.20
C SER A 78 -21.45 4.77 -6.33
N GLN A 79 -21.50 5.52 -5.23
CA GLN A 79 -21.64 6.97 -5.24
C GLN A 79 -20.37 7.62 -5.84
N LEU A 80 -19.20 7.19 -5.42
CA LEU A 80 -17.92 7.70 -5.92
C LEU A 80 -17.75 7.45 -7.43
N GLU A 81 -18.13 6.27 -7.93
CA GLU A 81 -18.09 5.93 -9.36
C GLU A 81 -18.91 6.85 -10.25
N LYS A 82 -20.01 7.42 -9.72
CA LYS A 82 -20.89 8.34 -10.48
C LYS A 82 -20.28 9.73 -10.69
N ILE A 83 -19.38 10.16 -9.81
CA ILE A 83 -18.80 11.52 -9.83
C ILE A 83 -17.37 11.55 -10.38
N VAL A 84 -16.69 10.39 -10.40
CA VAL A 84 -15.31 10.29 -10.87
C VAL A 84 -15.24 10.44 -12.39
N LYS A 85 -14.32 11.28 -12.85
CA LYS A 85 -14.06 11.47 -14.28
C LYS A 85 -13.30 10.27 -14.89
N PRO A 86 -13.53 9.95 -16.16
CA PRO A 86 -12.85 8.82 -16.81
C PRO A 86 -11.32 8.94 -16.88
N ASP A 87 -10.77 10.15 -16.82
CA ASP A 87 -9.35 10.44 -16.83
C ASP A 87 -8.70 10.52 -15.43
N ASP A 88 -9.48 10.40 -14.35
CA ASP A 88 -8.96 10.35 -12.98
C ASP A 88 -8.53 8.94 -12.59
N GLN A 89 -7.39 8.51 -13.14
CA GLN A 89 -6.82 7.19 -12.89
C GLN A 89 -6.49 6.95 -11.41
N ILE A 90 -6.14 8.00 -10.67
CA ILE A 90 -5.80 7.91 -9.24
C ILE A 90 -7.04 7.50 -8.43
N THR A 91 -8.18 8.15 -8.68
CA THR A 91 -9.41 7.81 -7.96
C THR A 91 -9.99 6.48 -8.43
N GLN A 92 -9.90 6.14 -9.72
CA GLN A 92 -10.30 4.82 -10.22
C GLN A 92 -9.46 3.69 -9.62
N GLN A 93 -8.15 3.89 -9.47
CA GLN A 93 -7.26 2.97 -8.77
C GLN A 93 -7.70 2.76 -7.31
N PHE A 94 -8.03 3.85 -6.60
CA PHE A 94 -8.56 3.77 -5.24
C PHE A 94 -9.86 2.97 -5.17
N ILE A 95 -10.79 3.20 -6.10
CA ILE A 95 -12.07 2.47 -6.20
C ILE A 95 -11.81 0.96 -6.34
N LEU A 96 -11.00 0.56 -7.32
CA LEU A 96 -10.74 -0.85 -7.58
C LEU A 96 -10.06 -1.54 -6.39
N ARG A 97 -9.08 -0.86 -5.77
CA ARG A 97 -8.46 -1.33 -4.53
C ARG A 97 -9.48 -1.50 -3.40
N SER A 98 -10.37 -0.54 -3.23
CA SER A 98 -11.39 -0.57 -2.17
C SER A 98 -12.41 -1.71 -2.36
N LYS A 99 -12.80 -1.99 -3.61
CA LYS A 99 -13.62 -3.17 -3.95
C LYS A 99 -12.95 -4.46 -3.52
N VAL A 100 -11.64 -4.61 -3.79
CA VAL A 100 -10.89 -5.82 -3.39
C VAL A 100 -10.82 -5.96 -1.86
N LEU A 101 -10.64 -4.86 -1.13
CA LEU A 101 -10.56 -4.89 0.33
C LEU A 101 -11.90 -5.27 0.96
N LEU A 102 -12.98 -4.58 0.58
CA LEU A 102 -14.32 -4.84 1.08
C LEU A 102 -14.81 -6.24 0.68
N GLY A 103 -14.67 -6.59 -0.61
CA GLY A 103 -15.07 -7.90 -1.11
C GLY A 103 -14.22 -9.06 -0.59
N GLY A 104 -13.05 -8.77 -0.02
CA GLY A 104 -12.26 -9.75 0.72
C GLY A 104 -12.82 -10.08 2.11
N LEU A 105 -13.60 -9.18 2.72
CA LEU A 105 -14.22 -9.38 4.03
C LEU A 105 -15.40 -10.37 3.96
N ASP A 106 -16.15 -10.36 2.88
CA ASP A 106 -17.32 -11.24 2.64
C ASP A 106 -17.04 -12.38 1.65
N LYS A 107 -15.77 -12.54 1.24
CA LYS A 107 -15.34 -13.56 0.27
C LYS A 107 -16.00 -13.44 -1.10
N ARG A 108 -16.37 -12.23 -1.51
CA ARG A 108 -17.01 -11.91 -2.79
C ARG A 108 -16.13 -12.25 -4.00
N TYR A 109 -14.80 -12.19 -3.82
CA TYR A 109 -13.81 -12.49 -4.85
C TYR A 109 -12.88 -13.61 -4.38
N SER A 110 -12.53 -14.52 -5.27
CA SER A 110 -11.46 -15.49 -5.07
C SER A 110 -10.09 -14.79 -4.92
N ASN A 111 -9.09 -15.50 -4.41
CA ASN A 111 -7.75 -14.93 -4.27
C ASN A 111 -7.15 -14.56 -5.63
N ASP A 112 -7.38 -15.36 -6.67
CA ASP A 112 -6.89 -15.07 -8.03
C ASP A 112 -7.55 -13.82 -8.61
N GLU A 113 -8.87 -13.66 -8.46
CA GLU A 113 -9.57 -12.45 -8.88
C GLU A 113 -9.04 -11.22 -8.13
N ARG A 114 -8.81 -11.33 -6.83
CA ARG A 114 -8.23 -10.24 -6.02
C ARG A 114 -6.83 -9.84 -6.52
N ILE A 115 -5.97 -10.81 -6.82
CA ILE A 115 -4.63 -10.54 -7.39
C ILE A 115 -4.77 -9.83 -8.74
N GLN A 116 -5.63 -10.33 -9.64
CA GLN A 116 -5.85 -9.71 -10.94
C GLN A 116 -6.36 -8.27 -10.82
N MET A 117 -7.37 -8.03 -9.97
CA MET A 117 -7.92 -6.69 -9.73
C MET A 117 -6.87 -5.73 -9.14
N LEU A 118 -6.03 -6.18 -8.21
CA LEU A 118 -4.96 -5.35 -7.64
C LEU A 118 -3.87 -5.03 -8.66
N VAL A 119 -3.49 -6.00 -9.51
CA VAL A 119 -2.56 -5.78 -10.62
C VAL A 119 -3.16 -4.85 -11.67
N GLN A 120 -4.45 -4.96 -11.97
CA GLN A 120 -5.14 -4.00 -12.82
C GLN A 120 -5.13 -2.60 -12.19
N ALA A 121 -5.41 -2.48 -10.90
CA ALA A 121 -5.41 -1.20 -10.20
C ALA A 121 -4.05 -0.50 -10.27
N ILE A 122 -2.95 -1.19 -10.02
CA ILE A 122 -1.62 -0.56 -10.08
C ILE A 122 -1.24 -0.17 -11.52
N ARG A 123 -1.67 -0.92 -12.52
CA ARG A 123 -1.42 -0.62 -13.94
C ARG A 123 -2.18 0.59 -14.46
N MET A 124 -3.20 1.08 -13.77
CA MET A 124 -3.87 2.34 -14.11
C MET A 124 -2.91 3.53 -14.04
N THR A 125 -2.00 3.52 -13.07
CA THR A 125 -1.01 4.61 -12.87
C THR A 125 0.41 4.21 -13.22
N ILE A 126 0.71 2.90 -13.30
CA ILE A 126 2.00 2.35 -13.75
C ILE A 126 1.72 1.29 -14.84
N PRO A 127 1.48 1.69 -16.12
CA PRO A 127 1.02 0.76 -17.15
C PRO A 127 1.93 -0.45 -17.39
N ASN A 128 3.24 -0.27 -17.23
CA ASN A 128 4.24 -1.32 -17.44
C ASN A 128 4.66 -2.04 -16.15
N PHE A 129 3.83 -1.97 -15.10
CA PHE A 129 4.15 -2.60 -13.81
C PHE A 129 4.38 -4.10 -13.94
N GLN A 130 5.48 -4.57 -13.34
CA GLN A 130 5.90 -5.96 -13.26
C GLN A 130 6.32 -6.27 -11.82
N LEU A 131 5.82 -7.39 -11.26
CA LEU A 131 6.09 -7.79 -9.87
C LEU A 131 7.55 -8.18 -9.61
N ASP A 132 8.25 -8.64 -10.64
CA ASP A 132 9.66 -9.01 -10.57
C ASP A 132 10.63 -7.83 -10.72
N LYS A 133 10.10 -6.61 -10.92
CA LYS A 133 10.86 -5.35 -11.12
C LYS A 133 10.34 -4.20 -10.27
N ILE A 134 9.84 -4.50 -9.07
CA ILE A 134 9.28 -3.49 -8.14
C ILE A 134 10.26 -2.35 -7.92
N GLU A 135 11.55 -2.64 -7.83
CA GLU A 135 12.60 -1.66 -7.55
C GLU A 135 12.82 -0.64 -8.69
N ASP A 136 12.35 -0.93 -9.89
CA ASP A 136 12.56 -0.07 -11.08
C ASP A 136 11.51 1.03 -11.24
N PHE A 137 10.45 0.99 -10.42
CA PHE A 137 9.34 1.96 -10.50
C PHE A 137 9.45 3.03 -9.40
N LEU A 138 8.72 4.12 -9.61
CA LEU A 138 8.48 5.13 -8.58
C LEU A 138 7.03 5.01 -8.10
N PHE A 139 6.85 4.93 -6.79
CA PHE A 139 5.53 4.70 -6.19
C PHE A 139 5.03 5.89 -5.38
N THR A 140 3.73 6.15 -5.48
CA THR A 140 2.97 6.89 -4.48
C THR A 140 2.72 6.00 -3.25
N LEU A 141 2.24 6.59 -2.15
CA LEU A 141 1.85 5.83 -0.97
C LEU A 141 0.75 4.79 -1.29
N ASP A 142 -0.23 5.15 -2.13
CA ASP A 142 -1.33 4.24 -2.47
C ASP A 142 -0.88 3.11 -3.40
N GLU A 143 0.06 3.36 -4.29
CA GLU A 143 0.70 2.32 -5.12
C GLU A 143 1.52 1.33 -4.26
N MET A 144 2.25 1.81 -3.26
CA MET A 144 2.93 0.92 -2.30
C MET A 144 1.95 0.07 -1.49
N LYS A 145 0.81 0.65 -1.08
CA LYS A 145 -0.26 -0.11 -0.44
C LYS A 145 -0.83 -1.18 -1.37
N LEU A 146 -0.96 -0.92 -2.68
CA LEU A 146 -1.38 -1.91 -3.67
C LEU A 146 -0.37 -3.05 -3.78
N VAL A 147 0.94 -2.76 -3.90
CA VAL A 147 1.99 -3.80 -3.92
C VAL A 147 1.94 -4.65 -2.66
N ASN A 148 1.81 -4.01 -1.49
CA ASN A 148 1.65 -4.72 -0.22
C ASN A 148 0.41 -5.62 -0.19
N GLN A 149 -0.70 -5.18 -0.76
CA GLN A 149 -1.94 -5.98 -0.83
C GLN A 149 -1.84 -7.12 -1.84
N ILE A 150 -1.09 -6.96 -2.95
CA ILE A 150 -0.79 -8.04 -3.87
C ILE A 150 0.00 -9.14 -3.13
N GLY A 151 1.04 -8.77 -2.37
CA GLY A 151 1.76 -9.71 -1.52
C GLY A 151 0.85 -10.46 -0.55
N ASN A 152 -0.04 -9.75 0.14
CA ASN A 152 -1.03 -10.37 1.03
C ASN A 152 -1.98 -11.32 0.29
N ALA A 153 -2.41 -10.99 -0.93
CA ALA A 153 -3.28 -11.86 -1.71
C ALA A 153 -2.57 -13.15 -2.13
N TYR A 154 -1.28 -13.10 -2.49
CA TYR A 154 -0.47 -14.30 -2.71
C TYR A 154 -0.30 -15.14 -1.45
N SER A 155 -0.04 -14.54 -0.29
CA SER A 155 0.01 -15.27 0.98
C SER A 155 -1.31 -15.96 1.31
N LEU A 156 -2.45 -15.30 1.08
CA LEU A 156 -3.78 -15.88 1.28
C LEU A 156 -4.12 -16.99 0.27
N SER A 157 -3.50 -17.01 -0.91
CA SER A 157 -3.62 -18.11 -1.88
C SER A 157 -2.71 -19.30 -1.55
N GLY A 158 -1.84 -19.18 -0.52
CA GLY A 158 -0.87 -20.19 -0.11
C GLY A 158 0.52 -20.05 -0.73
N ASP A 159 0.70 -19.11 -1.68
CA ASP A 159 2.01 -18.82 -2.31
C ASP A 159 2.83 -17.85 -1.44
N ASN A 160 3.27 -18.37 -0.28
CA ASN A 160 4.00 -17.58 0.70
C ASN A 160 5.42 -17.21 0.24
N GLU A 161 6.04 -18.02 -0.63
CA GLU A 161 7.35 -17.70 -1.18
C GLU A 161 7.29 -16.48 -2.10
N LYS A 162 6.28 -16.44 -2.97
CA LYS A 162 6.05 -15.28 -3.84
C LYS A 162 5.64 -14.04 -3.05
N ALA A 163 4.82 -14.21 -2.02
CA ALA A 163 4.49 -13.12 -1.10
C ALA A 163 5.74 -12.55 -0.43
N ALA A 164 6.62 -13.40 0.07
CA ALA A 164 7.89 -13.00 0.69
C ALA A 164 8.81 -12.25 -0.29
N ASP A 165 8.93 -12.70 -1.55
CA ASP A 165 9.70 -11.99 -2.59
C ASP A 165 9.12 -10.59 -2.85
N ILE A 166 7.80 -10.45 -2.97
CA ILE A 166 7.13 -9.15 -3.17
C ILE A 166 7.43 -8.20 -2.00
N PHE A 167 7.29 -8.67 -0.75
CA PHE A 167 7.56 -7.84 0.42
C PHE A 167 9.05 -7.49 0.55
N TYR A 168 9.95 -8.42 0.25
CA TYR A 168 11.38 -8.16 0.21
C TYR A 168 11.72 -7.04 -0.79
N ARG A 169 11.22 -7.12 -2.02
CA ARG A 169 11.42 -6.10 -3.06
C ARG A 169 10.84 -4.75 -2.66
N LEU A 170 9.62 -4.73 -2.11
CA LEU A 170 9.01 -3.51 -1.61
C LEU A 170 9.82 -2.90 -0.46
N LEU A 171 10.38 -3.72 0.43
CA LEU A 171 11.27 -3.28 1.50
C LEU A 171 12.57 -2.67 0.94
N GLN A 172 13.19 -3.30 -0.08
CA GLN A 172 14.37 -2.75 -0.76
C GLN A 172 14.05 -1.41 -1.42
N TYR A 173 12.90 -1.31 -2.10
CA TYR A 173 12.41 -0.05 -2.67
C TYR A 173 12.31 1.06 -1.61
N ILE A 174 11.63 0.79 -0.49
CA ILE A 174 11.45 1.78 0.59
C ILE A 174 12.80 2.26 1.14
N ARG A 175 13.73 1.33 1.39
CA ARG A 175 15.07 1.66 1.90
C ARG A 175 15.90 2.49 0.93
N ARG A 176 15.78 2.22 -0.36
CA ARG A 176 16.56 2.88 -1.42
C ARG A 176 16.01 4.26 -1.78
N HIS A 177 14.71 4.39 -1.93
CA HIS A 177 14.07 5.56 -2.52
C HIS A 177 13.43 6.51 -1.50
N LEU A 178 13.12 6.02 -0.30
CA LEU A 178 12.37 6.76 0.70
C LEU A 178 13.04 6.72 2.09
N PRO A 179 14.37 6.94 2.19
CA PRO A 179 15.03 6.87 3.50
C PRO A 179 14.45 7.94 4.43
N GLU A 180 13.91 7.51 5.58
CA GLU A 180 13.39 8.36 6.66
C GLU A 180 12.30 9.38 6.26
N THR A 181 11.54 9.11 5.20
CA THR A 181 10.39 9.93 4.82
C THR A 181 9.15 9.61 5.67
N VAL A 182 8.16 10.53 5.71
CA VAL A 182 6.85 10.25 6.35
C VAL A 182 6.18 9.03 5.72
N THR A 183 6.34 8.85 4.41
CA THR A 183 5.78 7.72 3.66
C THR A 183 6.44 6.40 4.05
N SER A 184 7.78 6.36 4.14
CA SER A 184 8.51 5.18 4.59
C SER A 184 8.14 4.80 6.02
N ASN A 185 8.07 5.77 6.92
CA ASN A 185 7.73 5.54 8.32
C ASN A 185 6.35 4.89 8.49
N ARG A 186 5.39 5.21 7.62
CA ARG A 186 4.04 4.60 7.62
C ARG A 186 4.04 3.19 7.06
N MET A 187 4.81 2.93 6.01
CA MET A 187 4.77 1.65 5.30
C MET A 187 5.71 0.60 5.89
N LEU A 188 6.86 1.02 6.42
CA LEU A 188 7.92 0.12 6.86
C LEU A 188 7.46 -0.92 7.91
N PRO A 189 6.77 -0.54 9.01
CA PRO A 189 6.30 -1.51 10.00
C PRO A 189 5.36 -2.56 9.39
N LEU A 190 4.43 -2.12 8.53
CA LEU A 190 3.46 -2.99 7.89
C LEU A 190 4.11 -3.98 6.91
N VAL A 191 5.04 -3.52 6.09
CA VAL A 191 5.76 -4.37 5.12
C VAL A 191 6.64 -5.37 5.85
N LEU A 192 7.34 -4.96 6.92
CA LEU A 192 8.16 -5.87 7.74
C LEU A 192 7.30 -6.95 8.41
N TYR A 193 6.16 -6.58 8.98
CA TYR A 193 5.21 -7.54 9.54
C TYR A 193 4.75 -8.57 8.49
N ASN A 194 4.27 -8.12 7.32
CA ASN A 194 3.79 -9.02 6.28
C ASN A 194 4.91 -9.90 5.72
N PHE A 195 6.12 -9.37 5.61
CA PHE A 195 7.30 -10.14 5.20
C PHE A 195 7.64 -11.23 6.23
N ALA A 196 7.72 -10.87 7.51
CA ALA A 196 7.98 -11.82 8.60
C ALA A 196 6.94 -12.95 8.60
N ARG A 197 5.64 -12.60 8.48
CA ARG A 197 4.56 -13.58 8.40
C ARG A 197 4.71 -14.53 7.20
N SER A 198 5.07 -14.01 6.03
CA SER A 198 5.24 -14.86 4.84
C SER A 198 6.43 -15.80 4.99
N LEU A 199 7.51 -15.37 5.67
CA LEU A 199 8.66 -16.21 6.00
C LEU A 199 8.29 -17.31 7.00
N ASP A 200 7.55 -16.95 8.04
CA ASP A 200 7.05 -17.90 9.05
C ASP A 200 6.18 -18.99 8.40
N LEU A 201 5.18 -18.58 7.60
CA LEU A 201 4.33 -19.51 6.85
C LEU A 201 5.09 -20.35 5.82
N SER A 202 6.27 -19.92 5.37
CA SER A 202 7.20 -20.67 4.52
C SER A 202 8.18 -21.51 5.33
N GLN A 203 8.03 -21.58 6.66
CA GLN A 203 8.92 -22.31 7.58
C GLN A 203 10.37 -21.78 7.60
N LYS A 204 10.59 -20.55 7.17
CA LYS A 204 11.89 -19.86 7.22
C LYS A 204 12.01 -19.11 8.55
N TYR A 205 11.92 -19.85 9.65
CA TYR A 205 11.76 -19.29 11.00
C TYR A 205 12.91 -18.38 11.45
N GLU A 206 14.16 -18.70 11.08
CA GLU A 206 15.31 -17.87 11.47
C GLU A 206 15.27 -16.48 10.83
N GLU A 207 14.91 -16.42 9.54
CA GLU A 207 14.74 -15.17 8.82
C GLU A 207 13.48 -14.43 9.30
N GLY A 208 12.38 -15.17 9.51
CA GLY A 208 11.11 -14.66 10.02
C GLY A 208 11.29 -13.93 11.35
N ALA A 209 11.97 -14.54 12.32
CA ALA A 209 12.26 -13.94 13.61
C ALA A 209 13.11 -12.66 13.49
N LYS A 210 14.12 -12.65 12.61
CA LYS A 210 14.94 -11.45 12.37
C LYS A 210 14.11 -10.30 11.80
N VAL A 211 13.27 -10.59 10.82
CA VAL A 211 12.40 -9.58 10.18
C VAL A 211 11.32 -9.09 11.14
N ALA A 212 10.74 -9.97 11.96
CA ALA A 212 9.75 -9.60 12.98
C ALA A 212 10.34 -8.63 14.01
N ARG A 213 11.59 -8.86 14.47
CA ARG A 213 12.32 -7.92 15.33
C ARG A 213 12.50 -6.54 14.70
N CYS A 214 12.92 -6.51 13.42
CA CYS A 214 13.00 -5.24 12.69
C CYS A 214 11.64 -4.54 12.61
N GLY A 215 10.54 -5.30 12.43
CA GLY A 215 9.17 -4.79 12.44
C GLY A 215 8.79 -4.18 13.79
N LYS A 216 9.08 -4.86 14.89
CA LYS A 216 8.90 -4.36 16.26
C LYS A 216 9.66 -3.04 16.48
N GLU A 217 10.94 -3.01 16.13
CA GLU A 217 11.78 -1.81 16.27
C GLU A 217 11.25 -0.65 15.45
N ALA A 218 10.79 -0.90 14.21
CA ALA A 218 10.18 0.11 13.36
C ALA A 218 8.85 0.62 13.94
N CYS A 219 8.01 -0.25 14.52
CA CYS A 219 6.79 0.15 15.22
C CYS A 219 7.08 1.13 16.35
N ILE A 220 8.07 0.83 17.17
CA ILE A 220 8.47 1.67 18.31
C ILE A 220 9.10 2.99 17.82
N LYS A 221 10.05 2.92 16.88
CA LYS A 221 10.75 4.08 16.34
C LYS A 221 9.79 5.11 15.72
N TYR A 222 8.79 4.65 14.98
CA TYR A 222 7.89 5.54 14.23
C TYR A 222 6.53 5.78 14.90
N GLY A 223 6.27 5.16 16.06
CA GLY A 223 5.01 5.32 16.78
C GLY A 223 3.81 4.64 16.11
N HIS A 224 4.04 3.62 15.29
CA HIS A 224 3.00 2.88 14.57
C HIS A 224 2.73 1.51 15.22
N TYR A 225 1.99 1.53 16.33
CA TYR A 225 1.78 0.34 17.17
C TYR A 225 0.73 -0.66 16.66
N GLN A 226 0.05 -0.37 15.54
CA GLN A 226 -1.04 -1.20 15.01
C GLN A 226 -0.64 -2.65 14.72
N VAL A 227 0.59 -2.88 14.30
CA VAL A 227 1.13 -4.22 14.00
C VAL A 227 2.20 -4.68 14.98
N LEU A 228 2.40 -3.96 16.08
CA LEU A 228 3.44 -4.30 17.07
C LEU A 228 3.19 -5.67 17.72
N HIS A 229 1.95 -5.93 18.18
CA HIS A 229 1.58 -7.22 18.77
C HIS A 229 1.78 -8.36 17.77
N SER A 230 1.43 -8.15 16.49
CA SER A 230 1.61 -9.18 15.47
C SER A 230 3.08 -9.44 15.13
N CYS A 231 3.96 -8.43 15.22
CA CYS A 231 5.41 -8.65 15.11
C CYS A 231 5.96 -9.47 16.27
N LEU A 232 5.48 -9.19 17.50
CA LEU A 232 5.86 -9.96 18.70
C LEU A 232 5.38 -11.41 18.62
N GLU A 233 4.14 -11.63 18.16
CA GLU A 233 3.56 -12.95 17.96
C GLU A 233 4.38 -13.78 16.98
N ILE A 234 4.72 -13.25 15.81
CA ILE A 234 5.56 -13.94 14.81
C ILE A 234 6.97 -14.19 15.33
N GLU A 235 7.57 -13.23 16.05
CA GLU A 235 8.87 -13.44 16.69
C GLU A 235 8.83 -14.62 17.66
N ALA A 236 7.79 -14.68 18.51
CA ALA A 236 7.61 -15.74 19.48
C ALA A 236 7.34 -17.11 18.81
N GLU A 237 6.49 -17.14 17.78
CA GLU A 237 6.18 -18.36 17.03
C GLU A 237 7.42 -18.93 16.32
N CYS A 238 8.18 -18.09 15.63
CA CYS A 238 9.44 -18.48 15.00
C CYS A 238 10.47 -19.00 16.03
N ASP A 239 10.64 -18.32 17.16
CA ASP A 239 11.57 -18.76 18.21
C ASP A 239 11.12 -20.10 18.84
N PHE A 240 9.80 -20.34 18.97
CA PHE A 240 9.28 -21.64 19.40
C PHE A 240 9.67 -22.77 18.44
N PHE A 241 9.49 -22.60 17.13
CA PHE A 241 9.87 -23.61 16.13
C PHE A 241 11.39 -23.79 16.02
N LEU A 242 12.18 -22.79 16.37
CA LEU A 242 13.64 -22.87 16.50
C LEU A 242 14.11 -23.56 17.79
N GLY A 243 13.19 -24.01 18.64
CA GLY A 243 13.49 -24.70 19.91
C GLY A 243 13.81 -23.78 21.09
N LYS A 244 13.65 -22.47 20.94
CA LYS A 244 13.89 -21.47 21.99
C LYS A 244 12.62 -21.21 22.81
N LYS A 245 12.10 -22.28 23.43
CA LYS A 245 10.78 -22.27 24.09
C LYS A 245 10.67 -21.27 25.26
N GLU A 246 11.70 -21.11 26.05
CA GLU A 246 11.70 -20.19 27.20
C GLU A 246 11.60 -18.72 26.71
N GLU A 247 12.42 -18.35 25.73
CA GLU A 247 12.39 -17.02 25.14
C GLU A 247 11.06 -16.71 24.41
N SER A 248 10.43 -17.73 23.82
CA SER A 248 9.14 -17.61 23.17
C SER A 248 8.04 -17.24 24.18
N VAL A 249 8.00 -17.92 25.32
CA VAL A 249 6.98 -17.68 26.39
C VAL A 249 7.14 -16.32 27.04
N GLU A 250 8.36 -15.83 27.23
CA GLU A 250 8.59 -14.49 27.80
C GLU A 250 8.13 -13.36 26.89
N ARG A 251 8.01 -13.61 25.57
CA ARG A 251 7.61 -12.61 24.56
C ARG A 251 6.12 -12.61 24.24
N TYR A 252 5.41 -13.70 24.59
CA TYR A 252 3.99 -13.86 24.38
C TYR A 252 3.18 -13.22 25.51
#